data_0069aa53242fb0f8655ba3e78c57a9d3
#
_entry.id   0069aa53242fb0f8655ba3e78c57a9d3
#
_cell.length_a   1.000
_cell.length_b   1.000
_cell.length_c   1.000
_cell.angle_alpha   90.00
_cell.angle_beta   90.00
_cell.angle_gamma   90.00
#
_symmetry.space_group_name_H-M   'P 1'
#
loop_
_entity.id
_entity.type
_entity.pdbx_description
1 polymer ?
#
loop_
_entity_poly.entity_id
_entity_poly.type
_entity_poly.pdbx_seq_one_letter_code
_entity_poly.pdbx_strand_id
1 'polypeptide(L)'
;MKTPLWTPSEEWIKRANLSRFIQFVNHEHGMNLKGYFELYQWSIENIPDFWSRMWEFGGIKASQGYDQVVDDLGKFPGARWFSGARLNFAENLLRYRDDRLAFIFHGESQKSTRMTYGALYRNVARLAKSLREM
;
A
#
# COMPACT_ATOMS: atom_id res chain seq x y z
N MET A 1 -15.80 24.75 -20.38
CA MET A 1 -14.92 23.70 -19.77
C MET A 1 -13.90 23.30 -20.80
N LYS A 2 -12.63 23.14 -20.42
CA LYS A 2 -11.62 22.63 -21.37
C LYS A 2 -11.79 21.11 -21.50
N THR A 3 -11.90 20.62 -22.72
CA THR A 3 -11.95 19.17 -22.98
C THR A 3 -10.62 18.54 -22.55
N PRO A 4 -10.62 17.46 -21.77
CA PRO A 4 -9.38 16.80 -21.38
C PRO A 4 -8.68 16.24 -22.62
N LEU A 5 -7.35 16.34 -22.68
CA LEU A 5 -6.54 15.83 -23.78
C LEU A 5 -6.52 14.29 -23.82
N TRP A 6 -6.78 13.65 -22.69
CA TRP A 6 -6.83 12.20 -22.54
C TRP A 6 -7.74 11.81 -21.39
N THR A 7 -8.43 10.69 -21.52
CA THR A 7 -9.22 10.06 -20.47
C THR A 7 -8.93 8.55 -20.45
N PRO A 8 -8.84 7.90 -19.27
CA PRO A 8 -8.66 6.45 -19.20
C PRO A 8 -9.89 5.74 -19.78
N SER A 9 -9.67 4.55 -20.37
CA SER A 9 -10.77 3.69 -20.81
C SER A 9 -11.57 3.18 -19.62
N GLU A 10 -12.84 2.81 -19.85
CA GLU A 10 -13.69 2.21 -18.80
C GLU A 10 -13.06 0.96 -18.20
N GLU A 11 -12.39 0.14 -19.01
CA GLU A 11 -11.69 -1.06 -18.53
C GLU A 11 -10.56 -0.69 -17.57
N TRP A 12 -9.76 0.32 -17.87
CA TRP A 12 -8.73 0.83 -16.98
C TRP A 12 -9.31 1.35 -15.68
N ILE A 13 -10.39 2.12 -15.74
CA ILE A 13 -11.08 2.62 -14.54
C ILE A 13 -11.55 1.46 -13.67
N LYS A 14 -12.21 0.44 -14.25
CA LYS A 14 -12.70 -0.74 -13.51
C LYS A 14 -11.58 -1.53 -12.83
N ARG A 15 -10.40 -1.61 -13.46
CA ARG A 15 -9.22 -2.33 -12.92
C ARG A 15 -8.37 -1.51 -11.97
N ALA A 16 -8.59 -0.21 -11.87
CA ALA A 16 -7.83 0.67 -10.99
C ALA A 16 -8.01 0.28 -9.51
N ASN A 17 -6.93 0.37 -8.73
CA ASN A 17 -7.00 0.10 -7.30
C ASN A 17 -7.98 1.05 -6.58
N LEU A 18 -8.12 2.29 -7.06
CA LEU A 18 -9.10 3.23 -6.55
C LEU A 18 -10.53 2.68 -6.68
N SER A 19 -10.91 2.19 -7.86
CA SER A 19 -12.25 1.61 -8.09
C SER A 19 -12.49 0.38 -7.22
N ARG A 20 -11.48 -0.48 -7.07
CA ARG A 20 -11.53 -1.64 -6.17
C ARG A 20 -11.66 -1.23 -4.71
N PHE A 21 -10.97 -0.18 -4.28
CA PHE A 21 -11.06 0.34 -2.93
C PHE A 21 -12.43 0.95 -2.65
N ILE A 22 -13.02 1.71 -3.60
CA ILE A 22 -14.38 2.22 -3.49
C ILE A 22 -15.39 1.07 -3.30
N GLN A 23 -15.28 0.00 -4.10
CA GLN A 23 -16.14 -1.18 -3.96
C GLN A 23 -15.97 -1.85 -2.61
N PHE A 24 -14.73 -1.97 -2.13
CA PHE A 24 -14.42 -2.53 -0.81
C PHE A 24 -15.06 -1.70 0.31
N VAL A 25 -14.88 -0.37 0.31
CA VAL A 25 -15.49 0.53 1.30
C VAL A 25 -17.02 0.47 1.25
N ASN A 26 -17.61 0.48 0.05
CA ASN A 26 -19.05 0.35 -0.12
C ASN A 26 -19.59 -0.95 0.51
N HIS A 27 -18.89 -2.06 0.28
CA HIS A 27 -19.27 -3.35 0.85
C HIS A 27 -19.22 -3.34 2.39
N GLU A 28 -18.10 -2.87 2.95
CA GLU A 28 -17.85 -2.90 4.40
C GLU A 28 -18.76 -1.96 5.20
N HIS A 29 -19.15 -0.82 4.63
CA HIS A 29 -19.96 0.19 5.30
C HIS A 29 -21.41 0.28 4.81
N GLY A 30 -21.82 -0.59 3.85
CA GLY A 30 -23.15 -0.51 3.25
C GLY A 30 -23.41 0.81 2.51
N MET A 31 -22.35 1.41 1.96
CA MET A 31 -22.39 2.71 1.28
C MET A 31 -22.56 2.55 -0.24
N ASN A 32 -22.73 3.67 -0.93
CA ASN A 32 -22.85 3.70 -2.39
C ASN A 32 -22.01 4.86 -2.99
N LEU A 33 -20.73 4.90 -2.63
CA LEU A 33 -19.77 5.86 -3.20
C LEU A 33 -19.58 5.54 -4.68
N LYS A 34 -19.74 6.53 -5.55
CA LYS A 34 -19.72 6.36 -7.03
C LYS A 34 -18.38 6.71 -7.65
N GLY A 35 -17.53 7.47 -6.94
CA GLY A 35 -16.27 7.91 -7.50
C GLY A 35 -15.32 8.56 -6.50
N TYR A 36 -14.26 9.13 -7.07
CA TYR A 36 -13.16 9.72 -6.29
C TYR A 36 -13.62 10.80 -5.31
N PHE A 37 -14.44 11.73 -5.74
CA PHE A 37 -14.83 12.87 -4.89
C PHE A 37 -15.67 12.46 -3.68
N GLU A 38 -16.55 11.48 -3.84
CA GLU A 38 -17.34 10.94 -2.73
C GLU A 38 -16.46 10.15 -1.75
N LEU A 39 -15.51 9.34 -2.28
CA LEU A 39 -14.51 8.67 -1.44
C LEU A 39 -13.62 9.67 -0.71
N TYR A 40 -13.17 10.72 -1.40
CA TYR A 40 -12.35 11.78 -0.79
C TYR A 40 -13.10 12.46 0.35
N GLN A 41 -14.35 12.88 0.11
CA GLN A 41 -15.15 13.52 1.15
C GLN A 41 -15.32 12.59 2.36
N TRP A 42 -15.68 11.35 2.13
CA TRP A 42 -15.79 10.36 3.20
C TRP A 42 -14.45 10.17 3.94
N SER A 43 -13.34 10.14 3.25
CA SER A 43 -12.01 9.90 3.84
C SER A 43 -11.57 11.01 4.80
N ILE A 44 -11.94 12.26 4.55
CA ILE A 44 -11.61 13.39 5.42
C ILE A 44 -12.59 13.56 6.59
N GLU A 45 -13.81 13.10 6.43
CA GLU A 45 -14.84 13.11 7.49
C GLU A 45 -14.71 11.90 8.43
N ASN A 46 -14.15 10.78 7.94
CA ASN A 46 -14.03 9.51 8.67
C ASN A 46 -12.58 9.00 8.65
N ILE A 47 -11.63 9.84 9.07
CA ILE A 47 -10.20 9.58 8.97
C ILE A 47 -9.78 8.23 9.60
N PRO A 48 -10.20 7.86 10.83
CA PRO A 48 -9.85 6.57 11.39
C PRO A 48 -10.38 5.39 10.57
N ASP A 49 -11.64 5.45 10.12
CA ASP A 49 -12.24 4.39 9.30
C ASP A 49 -11.54 4.25 7.96
N PHE A 50 -11.24 5.37 7.29
CA PHE A 50 -10.50 5.36 6.05
C PHE A 50 -9.16 4.63 6.20
N TRP A 51 -8.37 4.96 7.23
CA TRP A 51 -7.06 4.35 7.43
C TRP A 51 -7.15 2.89 7.90
N SER A 52 -8.19 2.53 8.66
CA SER A 52 -8.49 1.13 8.99
C SER A 52 -8.76 0.32 7.71
N ARG A 53 -9.62 0.84 6.82
CA ARG A 53 -9.91 0.18 5.52
C ARG A 53 -8.69 0.14 4.60
N MET A 54 -7.85 1.16 4.62
CA MET A 54 -6.58 1.15 3.88
C MET A 54 -5.62 0.08 4.38
N TRP A 55 -5.55 -0.15 5.68
CA TRP A 55 -4.75 -1.22 6.28
C TRP A 55 -5.21 -2.60 5.76
N GLU A 56 -6.49 -2.87 5.81
CA GLU A 56 -7.10 -4.13 5.36
C GLU A 56 -6.93 -4.32 3.85
N PHE A 57 -7.35 -3.34 3.05
CA PHE A 57 -7.26 -3.37 1.60
C PHE A 57 -5.81 -3.50 1.11
N GLY A 58 -4.88 -2.84 1.77
CA GLY A 58 -3.44 -2.94 1.51
C GLY A 58 -2.85 -4.30 1.87
N GLY A 59 -3.58 -5.13 2.63
CA GLY A 59 -3.12 -6.44 3.09
C GLY A 59 -1.85 -6.34 3.92
N ILE A 60 -1.80 -5.38 4.86
CA ILE A 60 -0.63 -5.15 5.70
C ILE A 60 -0.35 -6.38 6.56
N LYS A 61 0.88 -6.90 6.46
CA LYS A 61 1.36 -8.00 7.30
C LYS A 61 1.92 -7.44 8.58
N ALA A 62 1.32 -7.83 9.70
CA ALA A 62 1.74 -7.46 11.03
C ALA A 62 1.83 -8.71 11.92
N SER A 63 2.84 -8.78 12.79
CA SER A 63 2.95 -9.81 13.82
C SER A 63 2.02 -9.55 15.00
N GLN A 64 1.59 -8.30 15.16
CA GLN A 64 0.57 -7.87 16.10
C GLN A 64 -0.26 -6.77 15.45
N GLY A 65 -1.60 -6.91 15.49
CA GLY A 65 -2.53 -5.88 15.02
C GLY A 65 -2.47 -4.61 15.86
N TYR A 66 -3.14 -3.58 15.41
CA TYR A 66 -3.27 -2.32 16.16
C TYR A 66 -4.43 -2.37 17.14
N ASP A 67 -4.30 -1.66 18.25
CA ASP A 67 -5.37 -1.44 19.23
C ASP A 67 -6.23 -0.23 18.83
N GLN A 68 -5.58 0.79 18.23
CA GLN A 68 -6.22 2.05 17.84
C GLN A 68 -5.57 2.60 16.58
N VAL A 69 -6.39 3.11 15.65
CA VAL A 69 -5.90 3.68 14.37
C VAL A 69 -5.15 4.99 14.60
N VAL A 70 -5.67 5.87 15.42
CA VAL A 70 -5.05 7.15 15.78
C VAL A 70 -5.46 7.56 17.20
N ASP A 71 -4.54 8.09 17.98
CA ASP A 71 -4.80 8.50 19.37
C ASP A 71 -5.57 9.85 19.46
N ASP A 72 -5.18 10.80 18.65
CA ASP A 72 -5.78 12.15 18.67
C ASP A 72 -5.51 12.87 17.33
N LEU A 73 -6.56 13.16 16.59
CA LEU A 73 -6.49 13.88 15.31
C LEU A 73 -6.14 15.36 15.46
N GLY A 74 -6.32 15.94 16.65
CA GLY A 74 -5.96 17.33 16.93
C GLY A 74 -4.47 17.57 17.13
N LYS A 75 -3.67 16.52 17.28
CA LYS A 75 -2.21 16.64 17.43
C LYS A 75 -1.52 16.76 16.08
N PHE A 76 -0.88 17.91 15.84
CA PHE A 76 -0.02 18.10 14.67
C PHE A 76 1.17 19.01 15.02
N PRO A 77 2.42 18.47 15.01
CA PRO A 77 2.81 17.05 14.91
C PRO A 77 2.54 16.27 16.20
N GLY A 78 2.63 14.93 16.12
CA GLY A 78 2.69 14.08 17.30
C GLY A 78 1.55 13.08 17.48
N ALA A 79 0.57 13.04 16.57
CA ALA A 79 -0.43 11.98 16.56
C ALA A 79 0.24 10.59 16.37
N ARG A 80 -0.20 9.61 17.16
CA ARG A 80 0.26 8.22 17.06
C ARG A 80 -0.72 7.42 16.22
N TRP A 81 -0.21 6.84 15.16
CA TRP A 81 -0.99 6.03 14.23
C TRP A 81 -0.74 4.53 14.45
N PHE A 82 -1.81 3.75 14.35
CA PHE A 82 -1.81 2.29 14.48
C PHE A 82 -1.10 1.82 15.75
N SER A 83 -1.45 2.45 16.88
CA SER A 83 -0.86 2.13 18.20
C SER A 83 -1.05 0.65 18.51
N GLY A 84 -0.02 0.01 19.09
CA GLY A 84 0.01 -1.42 19.37
C GLY A 84 0.49 -2.29 18.22
N ALA A 85 0.40 -1.81 16.96
CA ALA A 85 0.83 -2.59 15.81
C ALA A 85 2.34 -2.90 15.83
N ARG A 86 2.68 -4.14 15.47
CA ARG A 86 4.06 -4.58 15.24
C ARG A 86 4.16 -5.19 13.85
N LEU A 87 4.96 -4.58 13.00
CA LEU A 87 5.17 -5.04 11.64
C LEU A 87 6.62 -4.91 11.21
N ASN A 88 7.01 -5.73 10.24
CA ASN A 88 8.30 -5.64 9.58
C ASN A 88 8.10 -5.04 8.19
N PHE A 89 8.73 -3.88 7.93
CA PHE A 89 8.62 -3.20 6.65
C PHE A 89 9.14 -4.06 5.49
N ALA A 90 10.30 -4.72 5.69
CA ALA A 90 10.88 -5.60 4.68
C ALA A 90 9.97 -6.80 4.36
N GLU A 91 9.30 -7.37 5.35
CA GLU A 91 8.34 -8.46 5.13
C GLU A 91 7.18 -8.02 4.22
N ASN A 92 6.68 -6.82 4.41
CA ASN A 92 5.64 -6.23 3.58
C ASN A 92 6.12 -5.95 2.16
N LEU A 93 7.32 -5.41 1.98
CA LEU A 93 7.91 -5.17 0.66
C LEU A 93 8.23 -6.47 -0.09
N LEU A 94 8.70 -7.50 0.61
CA LEU A 94 9.11 -8.78 0.06
C LEU A 94 7.99 -9.83 0.07
N ARG A 95 6.73 -9.40 0.14
CA ARG A 95 5.57 -10.31 0.15
C ARG A 95 5.45 -11.15 -1.13
N TYR A 96 5.92 -10.61 -2.25
CA TYR A 96 5.99 -11.30 -3.53
C TYR A 96 7.33 -12.01 -3.68
N ARG A 97 7.33 -13.26 -4.17
CA ARG A 97 8.52 -14.11 -4.28
C ARG A 97 8.60 -14.81 -5.63
N ASP A 98 7.95 -14.22 -6.61
CA ASP A 98 7.81 -14.72 -7.97
C ASP A 98 8.82 -14.09 -8.94
N ASP A 99 8.66 -14.39 -10.25
CA ASP A 99 9.56 -13.93 -11.30
C ASP A 99 9.22 -12.54 -11.84
N ARG A 100 8.26 -11.81 -11.23
CA ARG A 100 8.02 -10.41 -11.59
C ARG A 100 9.27 -9.58 -11.30
N LEU A 101 9.54 -8.62 -12.18
CA LEU A 101 10.67 -7.71 -12.02
C LEU A 101 10.46 -6.80 -10.81
N ALA A 102 11.44 -6.82 -9.89
CA ALA A 102 11.53 -5.90 -8.77
C ALA A 102 12.36 -4.66 -9.13
N PHE A 103 13.50 -4.88 -9.80
CA PHE A 103 14.40 -3.80 -10.21
C PHE A 103 14.92 -4.00 -11.63
N ILE A 104 15.08 -2.88 -12.32
CA ILE A 104 15.86 -2.77 -13.56
C ILE A 104 16.91 -1.69 -13.31
N PHE A 105 18.17 -2.07 -13.39
CA PHE A 105 19.28 -1.16 -13.25
C PHE A 105 19.89 -0.83 -14.62
N HIS A 106 20.08 0.43 -14.88
CA HIS A 106 20.82 0.94 -16.06
C HIS A 106 21.99 1.80 -15.56
N GLY A 107 23.20 1.32 -15.74
CA GLY A 107 24.42 2.08 -15.44
C GLY A 107 24.95 2.81 -16.67
N GLU A 108 25.71 3.87 -16.47
CA GLU A 108 26.30 4.67 -17.57
C GLU A 108 27.25 3.83 -18.42
N SER A 109 28.07 2.99 -17.80
CA SER A 109 29.10 2.16 -18.48
C SER A 109 28.88 0.66 -18.34
N GLN A 110 27.79 0.24 -17.63
CA GLN A 110 27.52 -1.16 -17.35
C GLN A 110 26.30 -1.66 -18.12
N LYS A 111 26.27 -2.98 -18.39
CA LYS A 111 25.08 -3.60 -18.97
C LYS A 111 23.91 -3.48 -18.02
N SER A 112 22.73 -3.22 -18.59
CA SER A 112 21.47 -3.27 -17.83
C SER A 112 21.32 -4.62 -17.15
N THR A 113 20.99 -4.59 -15.86
CA THR A 113 20.69 -5.79 -15.07
C THR A 113 19.25 -5.78 -14.58
N ARG A 114 18.70 -6.96 -14.39
CA ARG A 114 17.32 -7.14 -13.93
C ARG A 114 17.32 -8.06 -12.72
N MET A 115 16.49 -7.74 -11.74
CA MET A 115 16.30 -8.57 -10.55
C MET A 115 14.81 -8.83 -10.34
N THR A 116 14.45 -10.09 -10.14
CA THR A 116 13.07 -10.48 -9.81
C THR A 116 12.81 -10.37 -8.31
N TYR A 117 11.54 -10.32 -7.90
CA TYR A 117 11.16 -10.37 -6.48
C TYR A 117 11.66 -11.62 -5.78
N GLY A 118 11.62 -12.78 -6.45
CA GLY A 118 12.18 -14.02 -5.91
C GLY A 118 13.70 -13.96 -5.68
N ALA A 119 14.44 -13.36 -6.60
CA ALA A 119 15.89 -13.16 -6.44
C ALA A 119 16.19 -12.16 -5.32
N LEU A 120 15.47 -11.04 -5.26
CA LEU A 120 15.59 -10.04 -4.20
C LEU A 120 15.35 -10.65 -2.82
N TYR A 121 14.26 -11.41 -2.67
CA TYR A 121 13.96 -12.10 -1.42
C TYR A 121 15.10 -13.01 -0.96
N ARG A 122 15.64 -13.84 -1.86
CA ARG A 122 16.77 -14.73 -1.53
C ARG A 122 18.02 -13.96 -1.11
N ASN A 123 18.33 -12.85 -1.78
CA ASN A 123 19.49 -12.01 -1.45
C ASN A 123 19.34 -11.35 -0.08
N VAL A 124 18.15 -10.79 0.22
CA VAL A 124 17.87 -10.21 1.53
C VAL A 124 17.92 -11.28 2.62
N ALA A 125 17.38 -12.48 2.39
CA ALA A 125 17.42 -13.58 3.36
C ALA A 125 18.87 -14.01 3.67
N ARG A 126 19.75 -14.11 2.65
CA ARG A 126 21.18 -14.42 2.86
C ARG A 126 21.89 -13.36 3.69
N LEU A 127 21.67 -12.09 3.35
CA LEU A 127 22.28 -10.98 4.11
C LEU A 127 21.78 -10.96 5.55
N ALA A 128 20.47 -11.10 5.76
CA ALA A 128 19.88 -11.13 7.08
C ALA A 128 20.40 -12.31 7.94
N LYS A 129 20.66 -13.48 7.31
CA LYS A 129 21.30 -14.60 7.98
C LYS A 129 22.72 -14.25 8.43
N SER A 130 23.57 -13.76 7.52
CA SER A 130 24.95 -13.38 7.83
C SER A 130 25.04 -12.35 8.96
N LEU A 131 24.16 -11.33 8.96
CA LEU A 131 24.13 -10.31 10.01
C LEU A 131 23.71 -10.84 11.39
N ARG A 132 22.97 -11.96 11.45
CA ARG A 132 22.59 -12.59 12.72
C ARG A 132 23.66 -13.53 13.28
N GLU A 133 24.57 -14.00 12.43
CA GLU A 133 25.66 -14.90 12.76
C GLU A 133 26.95 -14.13 13.14
N MET A 134 26.97 -12.81 12.98
CA MET A 134 28.03 -11.88 13.42
C MET A 134 27.85 -11.46 14.88
#